data_167a0fa23563e4b3485cfee8632da450
#
_entry.id   167a0fa23563e4b3485cfee8632da450
#
_cell.length_a   1.000
_cell.length_b   1.000
_cell.length_c   1.000
_cell.angle_alpha   90.00
_cell.angle_beta   90.00
_cell.angle_gamma   90.00
#
_symmetry.space_group_name_H-M   'P 1'
#
loop_
_entity.id
_entity.type
_entity.pdbx_description
1 polymer ?
#
loop_
_entity_poly.entity_id
_entity_poly.type
_entity_poly.pdbx_seq_one_letter_code
_entity_poly.pdbx_strand_id
1 'polypeptide(L)'
;PKQAGGSSSRPKKPAPITGVRKKHIFKEGSAQDKVNALVEALQKDGHDFSVGIPIDTPIAQAERVVSAGQGIGSKENMKLIEDLARAAGAAVGSSRPVAETLKYVPLNRYVGMSGQKFKGNLYIACGISGAIQHLKGIKDASAIVAINTNGNAPIFKNCDYGIVGDVNEILPLLTAALDTGEKQPAPPMVKMKRPPVPRPEPIGKRYVCGGCGYEYIPERGDEEADVAPGTLFENLPEEWVCPECAEGKGHFIE
;
A
#
# COMPACT_ATOMS: atom_id res chain seq x y z
N PRO A 1 -26.34 33.72 -27.11
CA PRO A 1 -25.23 32.81 -27.21
C PRO A 1 -25.22 31.91 -25.99
N LYS A 2 -25.45 30.59 -26.22
CA LYS A 2 -25.46 29.58 -25.14
C LYS A 2 -24.03 29.18 -24.86
N GLN A 3 -23.61 29.34 -23.63
CA GLN A 3 -22.32 28.82 -23.11
C GLN A 3 -22.44 27.29 -22.92
N ALA A 4 -21.57 26.58 -23.60
CA ALA A 4 -21.42 25.12 -23.42
C ALA A 4 -20.73 24.85 -22.11
N GLY A 5 -21.41 24.17 -21.17
CA GLY A 5 -20.85 23.67 -19.92
C GLY A 5 -19.91 22.49 -20.19
N GLY A 6 -18.61 22.70 -19.95
CA GLY A 6 -17.62 21.63 -19.98
C GLY A 6 -17.82 20.67 -18.80
N SER A 7 -18.28 19.45 -19.09
CA SER A 7 -18.36 18.37 -18.11
C SER A 7 -16.95 17.86 -17.81
N SER A 8 -16.40 18.27 -16.66
CA SER A 8 -15.18 17.70 -16.09
C SER A 8 -15.51 16.29 -15.54
N SER A 9 -15.30 15.28 -16.35
CA SER A 9 -15.40 13.88 -15.91
C SER A 9 -14.19 13.53 -15.04
N ARG A 10 -14.37 13.55 -13.71
CA ARG A 10 -13.40 12.94 -12.78
C ARG A 10 -13.22 11.47 -13.17
N PRO A 11 -11.97 10.97 -13.23
CA PRO A 11 -11.75 9.54 -13.39
C PRO A 11 -12.48 8.80 -12.26
N LYS A 12 -13.33 7.84 -12.61
CA LYS A 12 -14.07 7.02 -11.66
C LYS A 12 -13.05 6.21 -10.87
N LYS A 13 -13.02 6.40 -9.54
CA LYS A 13 -12.28 5.53 -8.64
C LYS A 13 -12.71 4.09 -8.89
N PRO A 14 -11.80 3.16 -9.24
CA PRO A 14 -12.18 1.77 -9.38
C PRO A 14 -12.80 1.28 -8.08
N ALA A 15 -13.88 0.50 -8.17
CA ALA A 15 -14.57 -0.04 -7.02
C ALA A 15 -13.62 -0.95 -6.21
N PRO A 16 -13.68 -0.93 -4.88
CA PRO A 16 -12.91 -1.88 -4.08
C PRO A 16 -13.32 -3.30 -4.48
N ILE A 17 -12.34 -4.10 -4.90
CA ILE A 17 -12.58 -5.48 -5.32
C ILE A 17 -12.81 -6.32 -4.06
N THR A 18 -14.07 -6.49 -3.66
CA THR A 18 -14.51 -7.54 -2.76
C THR A 18 -14.63 -8.84 -3.58
N GLY A 19 -13.53 -9.59 -3.68
CA GLY A 19 -13.54 -10.83 -4.45
C GLY A 19 -12.15 -11.46 -4.51
N VAL A 20 -12.10 -12.73 -4.92
CA VAL A 20 -10.86 -13.46 -5.20
C VAL A 20 -10.04 -12.63 -6.21
N ARG A 21 -8.77 -12.28 -5.86
CA ARG A 21 -7.88 -11.52 -6.75
C ARG A 21 -7.73 -12.23 -8.08
N LYS A 22 -7.82 -11.48 -9.18
CA LYS A 22 -7.48 -11.98 -10.52
C LYS A 22 -6.02 -12.39 -10.49
N LYS A 23 -5.70 -13.59 -10.99
CA LYS A 23 -4.32 -14.09 -10.99
C LYS A 23 -3.86 -14.29 -12.42
N HIS A 24 -3.11 -13.31 -12.92
CA HIS A 24 -2.42 -13.40 -14.20
C HIS A 24 -0.91 -13.44 -13.96
N ILE A 25 -0.32 -14.62 -13.95
CA ILE A 25 1.13 -14.81 -13.70
C ILE A 25 1.83 -15.12 -15.01
N PHE A 26 2.65 -14.20 -15.48
CA PHE A 26 3.46 -14.31 -16.69
C PHE A 26 4.79 -15.03 -16.36
N LYS A 27 4.86 -16.31 -16.71
CA LYS A 27 6.03 -17.15 -16.45
C LYS A 27 6.82 -17.43 -17.73
N GLU A 28 6.12 -17.58 -18.84
CA GLU A 28 6.68 -17.98 -20.14
C GLU A 28 6.99 -16.75 -21.00
N GLY A 29 7.87 -16.90 -21.97
CA GLY A 29 8.29 -15.85 -22.89
C GLY A 29 9.48 -15.02 -22.42
N SER A 30 9.95 -14.13 -23.28
CA SER A 30 11.03 -13.18 -22.97
C SER A 30 10.59 -12.16 -21.90
N ALA A 31 11.55 -11.45 -21.30
CA ALA A 31 11.25 -10.36 -20.38
C ALA A 31 10.37 -9.29 -21.03
N GLN A 32 10.64 -8.98 -22.31
CA GLN A 32 9.85 -8.00 -23.08
C GLN A 32 8.40 -8.46 -23.29
N ASP A 33 8.18 -9.76 -23.61
CA ASP A 33 6.83 -10.31 -23.82
C ASP A 33 6.01 -10.23 -22.53
N LYS A 34 6.62 -10.57 -21.39
CA LYS A 34 5.98 -10.49 -20.06
C LYS A 34 5.60 -9.06 -19.69
N VAL A 35 6.49 -8.11 -19.98
CA VAL A 35 6.23 -6.68 -19.72
C VAL A 35 5.11 -6.16 -20.60
N ASN A 36 5.13 -6.48 -21.90
CA ASN A 36 4.08 -6.06 -22.83
C ASN A 36 2.70 -6.59 -22.38
N ALA A 37 2.64 -7.88 -22.03
CA ALA A 37 1.41 -8.51 -21.56
C ALA A 37 0.89 -7.90 -20.24
N LEU A 38 1.80 -7.56 -19.31
CA LEU A 38 1.45 -6.87 -18.07
C LEU A 38 0.88 -5.48 -18.35
N VAL A 39 1.55 -4.67 -19.18
CA VAL A 39 1.13 -3.29 -19.48
C VAL A 39 -0.23 -3.29 -20.18
N GLU A 40 -0.44 -4.17 -21.16
CA GLU A 40 -1.73 -4.36 -21.83
C GLU A 40 -2.85 -4.71 -20.83
N ALA A 41 -2.58 -5.65 -19.91
CA ALA A 41 -3.55 -6.04 -18.90
C ALA A 41 -3.90 -4.90 -17.95
N LEU A 42 -2.90 -4.11 -17.50
CA LEU A 42 -3.11 -2.95 -16.64
C LEU A 42 -3.93 -1.85 -17.35
N GLN A 43 -3.62 -1.56 -18.63
CA GLN A 43 -4.36 -0.58 -19.42
C GLN A 43 -5.82 -1.02 -19.64
N LYS A 44 -6.03 -2.31 -19.93
CA LYS A 44 -7.38 -2.89 -20.08
C LYS A 44 -8.20 -2.79 -18.81
N ASP A 45 -7.57 -2.90 -17.63
CA ASP A 45 -8.23 -2.71 -16.32
C ASP A 45 -8.35 -1.22 -15.93
N GLY A 46 -8.00 -0.29 -16.84
CA GLY A 46 -8.22 1.14 -16.67
C GLY A 46 -7.14 1.87 -15.87
N HIS A 47 -5.94 1.28 -15.71
CA HIS A 47 -4.82 1.99 -15.13
C HIS A 47 -4.24 2.99 -16.13
N ASP A 48 -4.27 4.27 -15.77
CA ASP A 48 -3.73 5.38 -16.55
C ASP A 48 -2.43 5.89 -15.93
N PHE A 49 -1.35 5.91 -16.69
CA PHE A 49 -0.02 6.32 -16.25
C PHE A 49 0.37 7.73 -16.75
N SER A 50 -0.54 8.47 -17.37
CA SER A 50 -0.30 9.82 -17.88
C SER A 50 -0.12 10.87 -16.78
N VAL A 51 -0.66 10.62 -15.58
CA VAL A 51 -0.57 11.53 -14.43
C VAL A 51 0.49 11.04 -13.45
N GLY A 52 1.45 11.91 -13.11
CA GLY A 52 2.54 11.64 -12.18
C GLY A 52 2.32 12.28 -10.81
N ILE A 53 2.86 11.63 -9.76
CA ILE A 53 2.98 12.20 -8.41
C ILE A 53 4.47 12.21 -8.02
N PRO A 54 4.90 13.10 -7.10
CA PRO A 54 6.25 13.05 -6.55
C PRO A 54 6.55 11.69 -5.91
N ILE A 55 7.75 11.15 -6.13
CA ILE A 55 8.14 9.83 -5.61
C ILE A 55 8.22 9.77 -4.08
N ASP A 56 8.30 10.93 -3.43
CA ASP A 56 8.31 11.11 -1.97
C ASP A 56 6.92 11.38 -1.37
N THR A 57 5.86 11.32 -2.18
CA THR A 57 4.48 11.39 -1.68
C THR A 57 4.27 10.37 -0.55
N PRO A 58 3.63 10.74 0.58
CA PRO A 58 3.34 9.80 1.66
C PRO A 58 2.55 8.60 1.16
N ILE A 59 2.96 7.38 1.55
CA ILE A 59 2.36 6.11 1.09
C ILE A 59 0.85 6.08 1.28
N ALA A 60 0.36 6.57 2.42
CA ALA A 60 -1.08 6.60 2.72
C ALA A 60 -1.90 7.56 1.83
N GLN A 61 -1.24 8.47 1.11
CA GLN A 61 -1.86 9.46 0.22
C GLN A 61 -1.64 9.12 -1.26
N ALA A 62 -0.72 8.20 -1.54
CA ALA A 62 -0.36 7.82 -2.90
C ALA A 62 -1.45 6.93 -3.51
N GLU A 63 -1.82 7.19 -4.75
CA GLU A 63 -2.69 6.30 -5.52
C GLU A 63 -1.93 5.10 -6.10
N ARG A 64 -0.63 5.27 -6.34
CA ARG A 64 0.26 4.23 -6.85
C ARG A 64 1.55 4.19 -6.04
N VAL A 65 2.08 3.00 -5.82
CA VAL A 65 3.34 2.77 -5.11
C VAL A 65 4.17 1.74 -5.85
N VAL A 66 5.44 2.05 -6.08
CA VAL A 66 6.46 1.08 -6.47
C VAL A 66 7.33 0.78 -5.25
N SER A 67 7.39 -0.47 -4.85
CA SER A 67 7.99 -0.87 -3.58
C SER A 67 9.13 -1.85 -3.75
N ALA A 68 10.27 -1.52 -3.13
CA ALA A 68 11.49 -2.30 -3.14
C ALA A 68 11.50 -3.40 -2.07
N GLY A 69 11.78 -4.64 -2.48
CA GLY A 69 12.13 -5.75 -1.59
C GLY A 69 13.62 -6.03 -1.57
N GLN A 70 14.07 -6.98 -0.75
CA GLN A 70 15.48 -7.40 -0.71
C GLN A 70 15.96 -7.98 -2.06
N GLY A 71 15.04 -8.48 -2.89
CA GLY A 71 15.36 -9.02 -4.21
C GLY A 71 15.91 -8.01 -5.22
N ILE A 72 15.93 -6.69 -4.89
CA ILE A 72 16.65 -5.70 -5.71
C ILE A 72 18.18 -5.84 -5.61
N GLY A 73 18.69 -6.56 -4.62
CA GLY A 73 20.11 -6.89 -4.44
C GLY A 73 20.92 -5.79 -3.78
N SER A 74 21.07 -4.62 -4.36
CA SER A 74 21.94 -3.56 -3.86
C SER A 74 21.24 -2.21 -3.71
N LYS A 75 21.91 -1.26 -3.02
CA LYS A 75 21.39 0.10 -2.85
C LYS A 75 21.36 0.88 -4.16
N GLU A 76 22.33 0.63 -5.03
CA GLU A 76 22.43 1.26 -6.37
C GLU A 76 21.19 0.93 -7.20
N ASN A 77 20.64 -0.27 -7.05
CA ASN A 77 19.43 -0.72 -7.76
C ASN A 77 18.15 -0.02 -7.27
N MET A 78 18.22 0.77 -6.18
CA MET A 78 17.11 1.66 -5.82
C MET A 78 16.79 2.66 -6.94
N LYS A 79 17.78 3.00 -7.77
CA LYS A 79 17.57 3.85 -8.95
C LYS A 79 16.54 3.25 -9.91
N LEU A 80 16.54 1.93 -10.12
CA LEU A 80 15.53 1.25 -10.96
C LEU A 80 14.12 1.39 -10.39
N ILE A 81 14.00 1.34 -9.06
CA ILE A 81 12.72 1.55 -8.36
C ILE A 81 12.23 2.99 -8.52
N GLU A 82 13.14 3.96 -8.39
CA GLU A 82 12.79 5.37 -8.54
C GLU A 82 12.42 5.73 -9.98
N ASP A 83 13.16 5.20 -10.95
CA ASP A 83 12.88 5.43 -12.37
C ASP A 83 11.53 4.82 -12.75
N LEU A 84 11.23 3.59 -12.30
CA LEU A 84 9.93 3.00 -12.49
C LEU A 84 8.82 3.77 -11.76
N ALA A 85 9.09 4.27 -10.56
CA ALA A 85 8.11 5.08 -9.82
C ALA A 85 7.78 6.38 -10.58
N ARG A 86 8.77 7.05 -11.16
CA ARG A 86 8.56 8.22 -12.03
C ARG A 86 7.75 7.84 -13.26
N ALA A 87 8.13 6.75 -13.93
CA ALA A 87 7.43 6.25 -15.12
C ALA A 87 6.00 5.79 -14.82
N ALA A 88 5.72 5.22 -13.67
CA ALA A 88 4.38 4.85 -13.25
C ALA A 88 3.57 6.00 -12.61
N GLY A 89 4.18 7.17 -12.39
CA GLY A 89 3.56 8.25 -11.63
C GLY A 89 3.21 7.83 -10.21
N ALA A 90 4.15 7.19 -9.51
CA ALA A 90 3.95 6.50 -8.25
C ALA A 90 4.90 7.01 -7.15
N ALA A 91 4.55 6.81 -5.90
CA ALA A 91 5.46 7.00 -4.78
C ALA A 91 6.37 5.78 -4.60
N VAL A 92 7.57 6.01 -4.04
CA VAL A 92 8.50 4.93 -3.68
C VAL A 92 8.15 4.40 -2.29
N GLY A 93 8.00 3.08 -2.18
CA GLY A 93 7.85 2.34 -0.94
C GLY A 93 8.94 1.28 -0.77
N SER A 94 8.91 0.56 0.34
CA SER A 94 9.83 -0.55 0.57
C SER A 94 9.25 -1.62 1.49
N SER A 95 9.88 -2.77 1.51
CA SER A 95 9.69 -3.77 2.57
C SER A 95 10.45 -3.36 3.83
N ARG A 96 10.07 -3.92 5.00
CA ARG A 96 10.72 -3.64 6.28
C ARG A 96 12.24 -3.87 6.24
N PRO A 97 12.78 -5.00 5.71
CA PRO A 97 14.22 -5.20 5.64
C PRO A 97 14.97 -4.12 4.86
N VAL A 98 14.40 -3.60 3.78
CA VAL A 98 15.03 -2.57 2.94
C VAL A 98 15.14 -1.23 3.69
N ALA A 99 14.12 -0.86 4.49
CA ALA A 99 14.15 0.39 5.25
C ALA A 99 14.89 0.23 6.59
N GLU A 100 14.62 -0.85 7.35
CA GLU A 100 15.08 -0.99 8.72
C GLU A 100 16.49 -1.60 8.80
N THR A 101 16.73 -2.68 8.06
CA THR A 101 18.02 -3.43 8.13
C THR A 101 19.05 -2.85 7.17
N LEU A 102 18.68 -2.72 5.90
CA LEU A 102 19.58 -2.24 4.83
C LEU A 102 19.68 -0.73 4.80
N LYS A 103 18.69 -0.01 5.34
CA LYS A 103 18.62 1.47 5.41
C LYS A 103 18.79 2.14 4.03
N TYR A 104 18.24 1.51 2.98
CA TYR A 104 18.27 2.07 1.62
C TYR A 104 17.30 3.24 1.47
N VAL A 105 16.23 3.24 2.26
CA VAL A 105 15.21 4.30 2.31
C VAL A 105 14.87 4.63 3.77
N PRO A 106 14.30 5.83 4.05
CA PRO A 106 13.81 6.18 5.38
C PRO A 106 12.72 5.23 5.89
N LEU A 107 12.59 5.07 7.22
CA LEU A 107 11.62 4.18 7.86
C LEU A 107 10.16 4.50 7.50
N ASN A 108 9.83 5.75 7.23
CA ASN A 108 8.48 6.15 6.79
C ASN A 108 8.12 5.67 5.39
N ARG A 109 9.02 4.97 4.69
CA ARG A 109 8.78 4.35 3.37
C ARG A 109 8.46 2.87 3.45
N TYR A 110 8.61 2.25 4.62
CA TYR A 110 8.31 0.84 4.72
C TYR A 110 6.80 0.57 4.85
N VAL A 111 6.35 -0.42 4.08
CA VAL A 111 4.96 -0.88 4.02
C VAL A 111 4.83 -2.21 4.73
N GLY A 112 3.86 -2.34 5.62
CA GLY A 112 3.64 -3.57 6.36
C GLY A 112 2.71 -3.39 7.56
N MET A 113 2.59 -4.43 8.36
CA MET A 113 1.69 -4.47 9.53
C MET A 113 2.00 -3.35 10.54
N SER A 114 3.26 -3.15 10.88
CA SER A 114 3.74 -2.09 11.78
C SER A 114 4.28 -0.86 11.04
N GLY A 115 4.15 -0.79 9.71
CA GLY A 115 4.54 0.33 8.87
C GLY A 115 3.37 1.03 8.23
N GLN A 116 3.65 1.67 7.09
CA GLN A 116 2.62 2.35 6.32
C GLN A 116 1.61 1.36 5.75
N LYS A 117 0.35 1.79 5.66
CA LYS A 117 -0.72 1.04 4.98
C LYS A 117 -1.01 1.69 3.64
N PHE A 118 -1.06 0.88 2.60
CA PHE A 118 -1.41 1.33 1.27
C PHE A 118 -2.83 0.90 0.91
N LYS A 119 -3.64 1.84 0.44
CA LYS A 119 -5.05 1.65 0.05
C LYS A 119 -5.36 2.26 -1.31
N GLY A 120 -4.33 2.50 -2.12
CA GLY A 120 -4.46 3.13 -3.43
C GLY A 120 -4.81 2.13 -4.54
N ASN A 121 -4.68 2.62 -5.78
CA ASN A 121 -5.14 1.91 -6.96
C ASN A 121 -4.19 0.82 -7.42
N LEU A 122 -2.86 1.03 -7.31
CA LEU A 122 -1.86 0.09 -7.83
C LEU A 122 -0.64 0.00 -6.92
N TYR A 123 -0.29 -1.21 -6.52
CA TYR A 123 0.93 -1.52 -5.78
C TYR A 123 1.84 -2.42 -6.61
N ILE A 124 3.05 -1.99 -6.92
CA ILE A 124 4.05 -2.76 -7.67
C ILE A 124 5.13 -3.24 -6.69
N ALA A 125 5.15 -4.53 -6.40
CA ALA A 125 6.08 -5.18 -5.49
C ALA A 125 7.28 -5.74 -6.26
N CYS A 126 8.45 -5.10 -6.15
CA CYS A 126 9.67 -5.46 -6.87
C CYS A 126 10.64 -6.21 -5.94
N GLY A 127 10.87 -7.50 -6.19
CA GLY A 127 11.75 -8.33 -5.38
C GLY A 127 11.26 -8.55 -3.94
N ILE A 128 9.95 -8.47 -3.70
CA ILE A 128 9.31 -8.71 -2.40
C ILE A 128 8.82 -10.16 -2.34
N SER A 129 9.14 -10.87 -1.26
CA SER A 129 8.74 -12.27 -1.06
C SER A 129 7.26 -12.44 -0.71
N GLY A 130 6.65 -11.46 -0.05
CA GLY A 130 5.26 -11.54 0.39
C GLY A 130 5.09 -12.18 1.77
N ALA A 131 5.95 -11.83 2.73
CA ALA A 131 5.73 -12.16 4.13
C ALA A 131 4.38 -11.60 4.62
N ILE A 132 3.70 -12.30 5.52
CA ILE A 132 2.37 -11.96 6.01
C ILE A 132 2.30 -10.53 6.53
N GLN A 133 3.36 -10.08 7.24
CA GLN A 133 3.44 -8.72 7.78
C GLN A 133 3.43 -7.65 6.66
N HIS A 134 4.07 -7.93 5.52
CA HIS A 134 4.04 -7.04 4.37
C HIS A 134 2.67 -7.04 3.70
N LEU A 135 2.10 -8.24 3.49
CA LEU A 135 0.79 -8.42 2.86
C LEU A 135 -0.33 -7.71 3.61
N LYS A 136 -0.30 -7.70 4.95
CA LYS A 136 -1.24 -6.92 5.78
C LYS A 136 -1.16 -5.41 5.51
N GLY A 137 -0.02 -4.91 5.04
CA GLY A 137 0.15 -3.49 4.67
C GLY A 137 -0.43 -3.11 3.31
N ILE A 138 -0.71 -4.08 2.44
CA ILE A 138 -1.17 -3.87 1.06
C ILE A 138 -2.49 -4.57 0.73
N LYS A 139 -3.14 -5.18 1.71
CA LYS A 139 -4.37 -5.96 1.51
C LYS A 139 -5.50 -5.16 0.86
N ASP A 140 -5.55 -3.86 1.15
CA ASP A 140 -6.57 -2.93 0.68
C ASP A 140 -6.20 -2.24 -0.65
N ALA A 141 -5.08 -2.60 -1.29
CA ALA A 141 -4.73 -2.14 -2.63
C ALA A 141 -5.74 -2.66 -3.66
N SER A 142 -6.17 -1.81 -4.60
CA SER A 142 -7.11 -2.22 -5.66
C SER A 142 -6.48 -3.25 -6.59
N ALA A 143 -5.22 -3.05 -6.98
CA ALA A 143 -4.43 -4.00 -7.76
C ALA A 143 -3.02 -4.15 -7.19
N ILE A 144 -2.49 -5.37 -7.24
CA ILE A 144 -1.12 -5.71 -6.83
C ILE A 144 -0.41 -6.38 -8.00
N VAL A 145 0.70 -5.79 -8.42
CA VAL A 145 1.68 -6.39 -9.35
C VAL A 145 2.84 -6.94 -8.54
N ALA A 146 3.28 -8.15 -8.81
CA ALA A 146 4.44 -8.78 -8.18
C ALA A 146 5.52 -9.13 -9.21
N ILE A 147 6.76 -8.76 -8.95
CA ILE A 147 7.93 -9.14 -9.75
C ILE A 147 8.92 -9.84 -8.82
N ASN A 148 9.21 -11.11 -9.10
CA ASN A 148 10.14 -11.90 -8.28
C ASN A 148 10.73 -13.04 -9.12
N THR A 149 11.99 -13.38 -8.88
CA THR A 149 12.66 -14.52 -9.51
C THR A 149 12.12 -15.86 -9.03
N ASN A 150 11.71 -15.95 -7.76
CA ASN A 150 11.13 -17.15 -7.19
C ASN A 150 9.63 -17.23 -7.50
N GLY A 151 9.27 -18.04 -8.50
CA GLY A 151 7.86 -18.25 -8.90
C GLY A 151 6.97 -18.87 -7.82
N ASN A 152 7.54 -19.40 -6.73
CA ASN A 152 6.81 -19.92 -5.57
C ASN A 152 6.68 -18.91 -4.42
N ALA A 153 7.19 -17.69 -4.59
CA ALA A 153 7.11 -16.66 -3.55
C ALA A 153 5.65 -16.40 -3.13
N PRO A 154 5.36 -16.29 -1.82
CA PRO A 154 4.01 -16.07 -1.30
C PRO A 154 3.30 -14.85 -1.89
N ILE A 155 4.05 -13.85 -2.38
CA ILE A 155 3.48 -12.66 -3.03
C ILE A 155 2.61 -13.04 -4.24
N PHE A 156 2.98 -14.06 -5.02
CA PHE A 156 2.22 -14.51 -6.18
C PHE A 156 0.87 -15.13 -5.83
N LYS A 157 0.67 -15.56 -4.59
CA LYS A 157 -0.64 -16.02 -4.11
C LYS A 157 -1.57 -14.86 -3.78
N ASN A 158 -1.02 -13.66 -3.62
CA ASN A 158 -1.69 -12.46 -3.13
C ASN A 158 -1.63 -11.26 -4.08
N CYS A 159 -1.19 -11.46 -5.33
CA CYS A 159 -1.19 -10.43 -6.37
C CYS A 159 -2.29 -10.68 -7.41
N ASP A 160 -2.60 -9.65 -8.19
CA ASP A 160 -3.49 -9.71 -9.34
C ASP A 160 -2.70 -10.03 -10.61
N TYR A 161 -1.52 -9.44 -10.73
CA TYR A 161 -0.58 -9.65 -11.82
C TYR A 161 0.80 -10.03 -11.29
N GLY A 162 1.48 -10.93 -11.98
CA GLY A 162 2.82 -11.33 -11.58
C GLY A 162 3.74 -11.60 -12.76
N ILE A 163 4.99 -11.17 -12.65
CA ILE A 163 6.07 -11.55 -13.55
C ILE A 163 7.10 -12.38 -12.79
N VAL A 164 7.34 -13.61 -13.25
CA VAL A 164 8.48 -14.39 -12.77
C VAL A 164 9.69 -14.00 -13.60
N GLY A 165 10.62 -13.26 -12.97
CA GLY A 165 11.81 -12.73 -13.64
C GLY A 165 12.70 -11.91 -12.71
N ASP A 166 13.89 -11.56 -13.18
CA ASP A 166 14.84 -10.71 -12.46
C ASP A 166 14.38 -9.26 -12.52
N VAL A 167 14.36 -8.57 -11.37
CA VAL A 167 14.01 -7.16 -11.27
C VAL A 167 14.96 -6.28 -12.09
N ASN A 168 16.25 -6.65 -12.17
CA ASN A 168 17.24 -5.88 -12.94
C ASN A 168 17.00 -5.94 -14.45
N GLU A 169 16.34 -6.99 -14.94
CA GLU A 169 15.94 -7.15 -16.33
C GLU A 169 14.55 -6.54 -16.59
N ILE A 170 13.59 -6.82 -15.71
CA ILE A 170 12.19 -6.44 -15.91
C ILE A 170 11.95 -4.94 -15.68
N LEU A 171 12.58 -4.32 -14.66
CA LEU A 171 12.25 -2.94 -14.30
C LEU A 171 12.64 -1.92 -15.38
N PRO A 172 13.81 -2.00 -16.06
CA PRO A 172 14.12 -1.09 -17.16
C PRO A 172 13.12 -1.18 -18.32
N LEU A 173 12.71 -2.40 -18.69
CA LEU A 173 11.74 -2.62 -19.75
C LEU A 173 10.34 -2.09 -19.36
N LEU A 174 9.91 -2.32 -18.13
CA LEU A 174 8.65 -1.82 -17.62
C LEU A 174 8.66 -0.29 -17.51
N THR A 175 9.78 0.29 -17.09
CA THR A 175 9.97 1.74 -17.07
C THR A 175 9.79 2.33 -18.46
N ALA A 176 10.47 1.78 -19.46
CA ALA A 176 10.36 2.24 -20.85
C ALA A 176 8.93 2.08 -21.41
N ALA A 177 8.24 1.00 -21.05
CA ALA A 177 6.88 0.75 -21.51
C ALA A 177 5.82 1.66 -20.86
N LEU A 178 6.09 2.18 -19.65
CA LEU A 178 5.21 3.11 -18.93
C LEU A 178 5.59 4.57 -19.10
N ASP A 179 6.75 4.85 -19.68
CA ASP A 179 7.20 6.22 -19.95
C ASP A 179 6.48 6.77 -21.19
N THR A 180 5.40 7.49 -20.96
CA THR A 180 4.57 8.10 -22.01
C THR A 180 5.06 9.50 -22.44
N GLY A 181 6.29 9.89 -22.08
CA GLY A 181 6.84 11.24 -22.31
C GLY A 181 6.46 12.23 -21.20
N GLU A 182 6.25 13.49 -21.54
CA GLU A 182 5.97 14.55 -20.58
C GLU A 182 4.72 14.26 -19.75
N LYS A 183 4.92 13.80 -18.51
CA LYS A 183 3.81 13.57 -17.57
C LYS A 183 3.33 14.90 -17.04
N GLN A 184 2.04 15.16 -17.18
CA GLN A 184 1.42 16.27 -16.49
C GLN A 184 1.57 16.07 -14.97
N PRO A 185 2.11 17.05 -14.22
CA PRO A 185 2.09 16.99 -12.78
C PRO A 185 0.64 16.82 -12.33
N ALA A 186 0.40 15.92 -11.38
CA ALA A 186 -0.91 15.81 -10.77
C ALA A 186 -1.36 17.20 -10.34
N PRO A 187 -2.61 17.60 -10.60
CA PRO A 187 -3.11 18.87 -10.12
C PRO A 187 -2.83 18.93 -8.62
N PRO A 188 -2.36 20.08 -8.08
CA PRO A 188 -2.03 20.19 -6.67
C PRO A 188 -3.22 19.64 -5.91
N MET A 189 -2.99 18.64 -5.06
CA MET A 189 -4.03 18.13 -4.19
C MET A 189 -4.53 19.32 -3.38
N VAL A 190 -5.64 19.90 -3.83
CA VAL A 190 -6.38 20.84 -3.00
C VAL A 190 -6.65 20.04 -1.74
N LYS A 191 -5.94 20.38 -0.66
CA LYS A 191 -6.27 19.89 0.67
C LYS A 191 -7.71 20.30 0.88
N MET A 192 -8.64 19.47 0.44
CA MET A 192 -9.99 19.56 0.96
C MET A 192 -9.78 19.39 2.45
N LYS A 193 -9.77 20.51 3.17
CA LYS A 193 -10.03 20.49 4.60
C LYS A 193 -11.31 19.67 4.70
N ARG A 194 -11.20 18.40 5.04
CA ARG A 194 -12.36 17.68 5.54
C ARG A 194 -12.89 18.62 6.60
N PRO A 195 -14.17 19.00 6.55
CA PRO A 195 -14.75 19.68 7.70
C PRO A 195 -14.31 18.83 8.89
N PRO A 196 -13.80 19.43 9.98
CA PRO A 196 -13.41 18.65 11.13
C PRO A 196 -14.60 17.74 11.41
N VAL A 197 -14.40 16.43 11.23
CA VAL A 197 -15.35 15.45 11.74
C VAL A 197 -15.36 15.78 13.22
N PRO A 198 -16.49 16.24 13.78
CA PRO A 198 -16.55 16.53 15.20
C PRO A 198 -16.02 15.25 15.86
N ARG A 199 -14.89 15.36 16.57
CA ARG A 199 -14.42 14.24 17.37
C ARG A 199 -15.56 13.94 18.31
N PRO A 200 -16.12 12.74 18.33
CA PRO A 200 -17.07 12.39 19.36
C PRO A 200 -16.42 12.77 20.70
N GLU A 201 -17.14 13.45 21.55
CA GLU A 201 -16.64 13.77 22.87
C GLU A 201 -16.18 12.46 23.51
N PRO A 202 -15.00 12.42 24.17
CA PRO A 202 -14.46 11.20 24.70
C PRO A 202 -15.47 10.55 25.66
N ILE A 203 -15.88 9.34 25.36
CA ILE A 203 -16.80 8.56 26.17
C ILE A 203 -15.97 7.88 27.25
N GLY A 204 -15.91 8.48 28.45
CA GLY A 204 -15.22 7.90 29.58
C GLY A 204 -13.70 8.21 29.62
N LYS A 205 -13.02 7.52 30.51
CA LYS A 205 -11.58 7.65 30.75
C LYS A 205 -10.81 6.81 29.73
N ARG A 206 -9.61 7.24 29.43
CA ARG A 206 -8.68 6.50 28.57
C ARG A 206 -7.68 5.74 29.45
N TYR A 207 -7.39 4.52 29.02
CA TYR A 207 -6.48 3.63 29.70
C TYR A 207 -5.36 3.19 28.78
N VAL A 208 -4.11 3.26 29.29
CA VAL A 208 -2.90 2.91 28.53
C VAL A 208 -2.26 1.68 29.14
N CYS A 209 -1.95 0.70 28.31
CA CYS A 209 -1.23 -0.50 28.73
C CYS A 209 0.19 -0.16 29.19
N GLY A 210 0.53 -0.44 30.44
CA GLY A 210 1.86 -0.22 31.01
C GLY A 210 2.95 -1.11 30.40
N GLY A 211 2.58 -2.19 29.70
CA GLY A 211 3.53 -3.09 29.04
C GLY A 211 3.96 -2.62 27.66
N CYS A 212 3.03 -2.15 26.81
CA CYS A 212 3.33 -1.83 25.41
C CYS A 212 2.89 -0.43 24.95
N GLY A 213 2.20 0.33 25.82
CA GLY A 213 1.70 1.67 25.50
C GLY A 213 0.43 1.68 24.61
N TYR A 214 -0.23 0.53 24.41
CA TYR A 214 -1.52 0.49 23.70
C TYR A 214 -2.55 1.28 24.49
N GLU A 215 -3.29 2.18 23.80
CA GLU A 215 -4.38 2.98 24.37
C GLU A 215 -5.72 2.35 24.02
N TYR A 216 -6.50 1.97 25.02
CA TYR A 216 -7.89 1.54 24.80
C TYR A 216 -8.78 2.76 24.56
N ILE A 217 -9.49 2.76 23.45
CA ILE A 217 -10.36 3.86 23.02
C ILE A 217 -11.81 3.37 23.03
N PRO A 218 -12.62 3.75 24.02
CA PRO A 218 -14.02 3.29 24.16
C PRO A 218 -14.85 3.51 22.89
N GLU A 219 -14.65 4.61 22.17
CA GLU A 219 -15.37 4.93 20.94
C GLU A 219 -15.12 3.93 19.81
N ARG A 220 -14.02 3.18 19.87
CA ARG A 220 -13.65 2.14 18.90
C ARG A 220 -14.10 0.75 19.31
N GLY A 221 -14.11 0.45 20.63
CA GLY A 221 -14.17 -0.91 21.11
C GLY A 221 -12.96 -1.74 20.70
N ASP A 222 -13.14 -3.06 20.62
CA ASP A 222 -12.11 -4.00 20.19
C ASP A 222 -12.77 -5.12 19.37
N GLU A 223 -12.70 -5.03 18.04
CA GLU A 223 -13.34 -5.99 17.13
C GLU A 223 -12.70 -7.39 17.24
N GLU A 224 -11.42 -7.51 17.62
CA GLU A 224 -10.74 -8.81 17.74
C GLU A 224 -11.19 -9.56 19.00
N ALA A 225 -11.61 -8.82 20.04
CA ALA A 225 -12.15 -9.35 21.28
C ALA A 225 -13.67 -9.27 21.37
N ASP A 226 -14.38 -9.02 20.27
CA ASP A 226 -15.85 -8.87 20.19
C ASP A 226 -16.42 -7.80 21.16
N VAL A 227 -15.65 -6.73 21.37
CA VAL A 227 -16.05 -5.60 22.21
C VAL A 227 -16.63 -4.49 21.34
N ALA A 228 -17.91 -4.19 21.53
CA ALA A 228 -18.62 -3.18 20.75
C ALA A 228 -18.09 -1.77 20.98
N PRO A 229 -18.09 -0.89 19.94
CA PRO A 229 -17.86 0.54 20.11
C PRO A 229 -18.79 1.16 21.16
N GLY A 230 -18.23 2.02 22.01
CA GLY A 230 -18.95 2.64 23.13
C GLY A 230 -18.78 1.89 24.46
N THR A 231 -18.09 0.75 24.49
CA THR A 231 -17.82 0.02 25.73
C THR A 231 -16.76 0.75 26.54
N LEU A 232 -17.06 1.08 27.78
CA LEU A 232 -16.09 1.68 28.70
C LEU A 232 -15.06 0.63 29.14
N PHE A 233 -13.82 1.04 29.46
CA PHE A 233 -12.77 0.14 29.90
C PHE A 233 -13.16 -0.69 31.14
N GLU A 234 -13.88 -0.09 32.05
CA GLU A 234 -14.37 -0.74 33.26
C GLU A 234 -15.34 -1.90 32.96
N ASN A 235 -16.08 -1.78 31.84
CA ASN A 235 -17.08 -2.73 31.39
C ASN A 235 -16.54 -3.82 30.47
N LEU A 236 -15.24 -3.81 30.19
CA LEU A 236 -14.59 -4.90 29.44
C LEU A 236 -14.67 -6.21 30.23
N PRO A 237 -14.81 -7.37 29.55
CA PRO A 237 -14.74 -8.69 30.20
C PRO A 237 -13.48 -8.82 31.07
N GLU A 238 -13.57 -9.56 32.16
CA GLU A 238 -12.40 -9.74 33.05
C GLU A 238 -11.24 -10.47 32.34
N GLU A 239 -11.58 -11.37 31.44
CA GLU A 239 -10.65 -12.10 30.58
C GLU A 239 -10.08 -11.28 29.42
N TRP A 240 -10.55 -10.04 29.20
CA TRP A 240 -10.02 -9.19 28.15
C TRP A 240 -8.54 -8.87 28.40
N VAL A 241 -7.75 -9.01 27.35
CA VAL A 241 -6.30 -8.74 27.37
C VAL A 241 -5.94 -7.70 26.30
N CYS A 242 -4.84 -7.04 26.50
CA CYS A 242 -4.27 -6.10 25.53
C CYS A 242 -4.07 -6.78 24.16
N PRO A 243 -4.65 -6.27 23.07
CA PRO A 243 -4.53 -6.89 21.74
C PRO A 243 -3.10 -6.85 21.19
N GLU A 244 -2.22 -5.99 21.73
CA GLU A 244 -0.85 -5.84 21.25
C GLU A 244 0.16 -6.75 22.01
N CYS A 245 -0.03 -6.97 23.31
CA CYS A 245 0.94 -7.71 24.14
C CYS A 245 0.33 -8.78 25.06
N ALA A 246 -0.99 -8.96 25.03
CA ALA A 246 -1.73 -9.94 25.83
C ALA A 246 -1.66 -9.71 27.35
N GLU A 247 -1.24 -8.54 27.84
CA GLU A 247 -1.32 -8.19 29.25
C GLU A 247 -2.77 -7.95 29.69
N GLY A 248 -3.10 -8.41 30.90
CA GLY A 248 -4.44 -8.25 31.47
C GLY A 248 -4.79 -6.81 31.85
N LYS A 249 -6.09 -6.55 32.10
CA LYS A 249 -6.63 -5.23 32.49
C LYS A 249 -5.86 -4.55 33.62
N GLY A 250 -5.33 -5.33 34.59
CA GLY A 250 -4.60 -4.80 35.73
C GLY A 250 -3.28 -4.07 35.42
N HIS A 251 -2.78 -4.21 34.19
CA HIS A 251 -1.58 -3.50 33.71
C HIS A 251 -1.88 -2.17 33.01
N PHE A 252 -3.17 -1.79 32.94
CA PHE A 252 -3.57 -0.53 32.35
C PHE A 252 -3.63 0.59 33.39
N ILE A 253 -3.10 1.73 33.03
CA ILE A 253 -3.11 2.96 33.84
C ILE A 253 -3.97 4.02 33.16
N GLU A 254 -4.68 4.85 33.98
CA GLU A 254 -5.51 5.94 33.54
C GLU A 254 -4.68 7.13 32.99
#